data_16b977be7888080f52f1b6de19b9c925
#
_entry.id   16b977be7888080f52f1b6de19b9c925
#
_cell.length_a   1.000
_cell.length_b   1.000
_cell.length_c   1.000
_cell.angle_alpha   90.00
_cell.angle_beta   90.00
_cell.angle_gamma   90.00
#
_symmetry.space_group_name_H-M   'P 1'
#
loop_
_entity.id
_entity.type
_entity.pdbx_description
1 polymer ?
#
loop_
_entity_poly.entity_id
_entity_poly.type
_entity_poly.pdbx_seq_one_letter_code
_entity_poly.pdbx_strand_id
1 'polypeptide(L)'
;MKLTIYILLYMAYKGKYKPKFPQKYIGNPTKIIYRSLWERKFMVFCDINKNVLEWGSEEVVIPYRSPVDGKMHRYYVDFIVKTKRDDGIVETTIIEVKPKKQCQPPKIPKRRTRRFLNEVKRWGVNSAKWEAAEKYSELRGWKFKILTEDVLLP
;
A
#
# COMPACT_ATOMS: atom_id res chain seq x y z
N MET A 1 18.12 1.48 17.00
CA MET A 1 18.92 1.23 15.79
C MET A 1 18.18 0.43 14.70
N LYS A 2 17.57 -0.71 15.00
CA LYS A 2 16.83 -1.51 14.01
C LYS A 2 15.65 -0.74 13.35
N LEU A 3 14.86 0.02 14.10
CA LEU A 3 13.71 0.77 13.59
C LEU A 3 14.11 1.87 12.59
N THR A 4 15.24 2.54 12.81
CA THR A 4 15.76 3.60 11.93
C THR A 4 16.24 3.05 10.60
N ILE A 5 16.88 1.86 10.61
CA ILE A 5 17.32 1.16 9.40
C ILE A 5 16.10 0.70 8.57
N TYR A 6 15.03 0.21 9.21
CA TYR A 6 13.80 -0.21 8.52
C TYR A 6 13.06 0.96 7.86
N ILE A 7 13.05 2.14 8.50
CA ILE A 7 12.47 3.36 7.93
C ILE A 7 13.30 3.85 6.73
N LEU A 8 14.64 3.78 6.81
CA LEU A 8 15.54 4.11 5.71
C LEU A 8 15.34 3.15 4.52
N LEU A 9 15.18 1.85 4.77
CA LEU A 9 14.90 0.85 3.74
C LEU A 9 13.53 1.07 3.07
N TYR A 10 12.53 1.57 3.82
CA TYR A 10 11.24 1.95 3.27
C TYR A 10 11.34 3.15 2.30
N MET A 11 12.18 4.13 2.61
CA MET A 11 12.23 5.41 1.88
C MET A 11 13.27 5.49 0.75
N ALA A 12 14.20 4.55 0.62
CA ALA A 12 15.45 4.82 -0.10
C ALA A 12 15.65 4.09 -1.43
N TYR A 13 14.77 3.15 -1.84
CA TYR A 13 15.05 2.34 -3.03
C TYR A 13 13.90 2.29 -4.03
N LYS A 14 14.05 3.07 -5.10
CA LYS A 14 13.18 3.01 -6.28
C LYS A 14 13.86 2.20 -7.38
N GLY A 15 13.13 1.31 -8.03
CA GLY A 15 13.64 0.52 -9.14
C GLY A 15 12.55 -0.10 -9.99
N LYS A 16 12.97 -0.71 -11.08
CA LYS A 16 12.08 -1.51 -11.94
C LYS A 16 12.03 -2.95 -11.42
N TYR A 17 10.83 -3.52 -11.36
CA TYR A 17 10.62 -4.92 -11.07
C TYR A 17 10.37 -5.70 -12.36
N LYS A 18 11.14 -6.76 -12.59
CA LYS A 18 10.93 -7.70 -13.70
C LYS A 18 10.29 -8.98 -13.15
N PRO A 19 9.01 -9.24 -13.45
CA PRO A 19 8.35 -10.44 -12.93
C PRO A 19 8.90 -11.71 -13.57
N LYS A 20 8.98 -12.77 -12.76
CA LYS A 20 9.30 -14.13 -13.23
C LYS A 20 8.10 -14.74 -13.97
N PHE A 21 6.89 -14.38 -13.54
CA PHE A 21 5.63 -14.85 -14.12
C PHE A 21 4.80 -13.65 -14.61
N PRO A 22 5.18 -13.02 -15.75
CA PRO A 22 4.54 -11.80 -16.23
C PRO A 22 3.05 -11.97 -16.56
N GLN A 23 2.60 -13.20 -16.85
CA GLN A 23 1.19 -13.51 -17.12
C GLN A 23 0.28 -13.31 -15.89
N LYS A 24 0.83 -13.27 -14.68
CA LYS A 24 0.08 -12.99 -13.44
C LYS A 24 -0.14 -11.50 -13.21
N TYR A 25 0.61 -10.64 -13.90
CA TYR A 25 0.54 -9.20 -13.68
C TYR A 25 -0.62 -8.57 -14.43
N ILE A 26 -1.42 -7.78 -13.72
CA ILE A 26 -2.51 -6.98 -14.30
C ILE A 26 -1.90 -5.69 -14.86
N GLY A 27 -2.01 -5.46 -16.15
CA GLY A 27 -1.43 -4.29 -16.80
C GLY A 27 -0.13 -4.62 -17.55
N ASN A 28 0.77 -3.65 -17.68
CA ASN A 28 2.00 -3.82 -18.43
C ASN A 28 3.16 -4.32 -17.55
N PRO A 29 3.57 -5.60 -17.68
CA PRO A 29 4.62 -6.18 -16.82
C PRO A 29 6.02 -5.62 -17.07
N THR A 30 6.22 -4.81 -18.12
CA THR A 30 7.50 -4.14 -18.40
C THR A 30 7.63 -2.78 -17.71
N LYS A 31 6.57 -2.29 -17.08
CA LYS A 31 6.50 -0.95 -16.47
C LYS A 31 6.27 -0.98 -14.96
N ILE A 32 6.60 -2.07 -14.29
CA ILE A 32 6.42 -2.21 -12.84
C ILE A 32 7.56 -1.48 -12.11
N ILE A 33 7.19 -0.56 -11.21
CA ILE A 33 8.14 0.24 -10.43
C ILE A 33 7.84 0.03 -8.95
N TYR A 34 8.86 -0.36 -8.17
CA TYR A 34 8.78 -0.30 -6.70
C TYR A 34 9.41 1.00 -6.20
N ARG A 35 8.84 1.58 -5.17
CA ARG A 35 9.31 2.82 -4.53
C ARG A 35 10.01 2.59 -3.20
N SER A 36 9.93 1.35 -2.70
CA SER A 36 10.59 0.90 -1.49
C SER A 36 10.98 -0.57 -1.60
N LEU A 37 11.91 -1.02 -0.74
CA LEU A 37 12.25 -2.44 -0.66
C LEU A 37 11.13 -3.29 -0.09
N TRP A 38 10.23 -2.70 0.70
CA TRP A 38 9.05 -3.40 1.21
C TRP A 38 8.06 -3.71 0.09
N GLU A 39 7.81 -2.74 -0.78
CA GLU A 39 7.01 -2.98 -1.99
C GLU A 39 7.65 -4.05 -2.88
N ARG A 40 8.97 -3.96 -3.11
CA ARG A 40 9.69 -4.98 -3.89
C ARG A 40 9.54 -6.38 -3.29
N LYS A 41 9.67 -6.50 -1.97
CA LYS A 41 9.49 -7.78 -1.26
C LYS A 41 8.08 -8.34 -1.47
N PHE A 42 7.07 -7.48 -1.40
CA PHE A 42 5.69 -7.87 -1.66
C PHE A 42 5.45 -8.26 -3.13
N MET A 43 6.07 -7.56 -4.09
CA MET A 43 6.02 -7.93 -5.51
C MET A 43 6.60 -9.33 -5.76
N VAL A 44 7.76 -9.65 -5.13
CA VAL A 44 8.35 -10.99 -5.20
C VAL A 44 7.39 -12.03 -4.64
N PHE A 45 6.78 -11.77 -3.50
CA PHE A 45 5.78 -12.66 -2.92
C PHE A 45 4.61 -12.90 -3.87
N CYS A 46 4.02 -11.86 -4.46
CA CYS A 46 2.92 -11.98 -5.40
C CYS A 46 3.29 -12.77 -6.64
N ASP A 47 4.49 -12.53 -7.15
CA ASP A 47 4.98 -13.16 -8.38
C ASP A 47 5.18 -14.68 -8.20
N ILE A 48 5.83 -15.10 -7.11
CA ILE A 48 6.21 -16.52 -6.92
C ILE A 48 5.17 -17.36 -6.18
N ASN A 49 4.25 -16.76 -5.42
CA ASN A 49 3.27 -17.51 -4.63
C ASN A 49 2.21 -18.13 -5.53
N LYS A 50 2.03 -19.45 -5.42
CA LYS A 50 1.06 -20.21 -6.23
C LYS A 50 -0.40 -19.84 -5.96
N ASN A 51 -0.70 -19.37 -4.77
CA ASN A 51 -2.05 -18.95 -4.40
C ASN A 51 -2.40 -17.55 -4.88
N VAL A 52 -1.43 -16.77 -5.32
CA VAL A 52 -1.65 -15.49 -6.00
C VAL A 52 -1.92 -15.77 -7.48
N LEU A 53 -3.15 -15.52 -7.92
CA LEU A 53 -3.58 -15.74 -9.30
C LEU A 53 -3.22 -14.56 -10.20
N GLU A 54 -3.48 -13.34 -9.70
CA GLU A 54 -3.22 -12.08 -10.40
C GLU A 54 -2.79 -11.02 -9.38
N TRP A 55 -1.98 -10.08 -9.82
CA TRP A 55 -1.59 -8.92 -9.01
C TRP A 55 -1.23 -7.71 -9.86
N GLY A 56 -1.34 -6.52 -9.28
CA GLY A 56 -0.96 -5.26 -9.92
C GLY A 56 -0.44 -4.26 -8.91
N SER A 57 0.46 -3.39 -9.36
CA SER A 57 1.03 -2.27 -8.59
C SER A 57 0.58 -0.96 -9.21
N GLU A 58 -0.03 -0.08 -8.40
CA GLU A 58 -0.56 1.21 -8.83
C GLU A 58 -1.57 1.12 -10.01
N GLU A 59 -2.22 -0.02 -10.18
CA GLU A 59 -3.18 -0.26 -11.27
C GLU A 59 -4.62 0.11 -10.93
N VAL A 60 -4.93 0.32 -9.64
CA VAL A 60 -6.24 0.75 -9.17
C VAL A 60 -6.16 2.18 -8.68
N VAL A 61 -7.05 3.02 -9.19
CA VAL A 61 -7.16 4.44 -8.80
C VAL A 61 -8.50 4.68 -8.11
N ILE A 62 -8.44 5.18 -6.88
CA ILE A 62 -9.61 5.46 -6.07
C ILE A 62 -9.73 6.97 -5.86
N PRO A 63 -10.86 7.59 -6.24
CA PRO A 63 -11.09 8.99 -5.92
C PRO A 63 -11.35 9.16 -4.42
N TYR A 64 -10.74 10.17 -3.83
CA TYR A 64 -11.00 10.55 -2.44
C TYR A 64 -11.02 12.07 -2.29
N ARG A 65 -11.71 12.57 -1.27
CA ARG A 65 -11.72 14.00 -0.94
C ARG A 65 -10.62 14.28 0.06
N SER A 66 -9.67 15.12 -0.32
CA SER A 66 -8.58 15.52 0.58
C SER A 66 -9.07 16.48 1.65
N PRO A 67 -8.77 16.22 2.95
CA PRO A 67 -9.12 17.15 4.02
C PRO A 67 -8.23 18.42 4.05
N VAL A 68 -7.16 18.44 3.27
CA VAL A 68 -6.23 19.59 3.20
C VAL A 68 -6.79 20.73 2.36
N ASP A 69 -7.41 20.42 1.22
CA ASP A 69 -7.93 21.41 0.28
C ASP A 69 -9.43 21.22 -0.05
N GLY A 70 -10.06 20.19 0.48
CA GLY A 70 -11.47 19.86 0.23
C GLY A 70 -11.77 19.38 -1.20
N LYS A 71 -10.75 19.16 -2.02
CA LYS A 71 -10.90 18.76 -3.43
C LYS A 71 -10.80 17.24 -3.61
N MET A 72 -11.34 16.77 -4.73
CA MET A 72 -11.18 15.37 -5.14
C MET A 72 -9.78 15.14 -5.70
N HIS A 73 -9.13 14.10 -5.20
CA HIS A 73 -7.81 13.64 -5.63
C HIS A 73 -7.85 12.17 -6.06
N ARG A 74 -6.80 11.73 -6.72
CA ARG A 74 -6.61 10.33 -7.12
C ARG A 74 -5.70 9.63 -6.11
N TYR A 75 -6.17 8.52 -5.58
CA TYR A 75 -5.37 7.62 -4.77
C TYR A 75 -4.99 6.38 -5.60
N TYR A 76 -3.72 6.27 -5.91
CA TYR A 76 -3.14 5.07 -6.53
C TYR A 76 -2.80 4.10 -5.41
N VAL A 77 -3.57 3.02 -5.30
CA VAL A 77 -3.31 2.01 -4.27
C VAL A 77 -2.03 1.26 -4.58
N ASP A 78 -1.28 0.86 -3.55
CA ASP A 78 0.01 0.20 -3.77
C ASP A 78 -0.16 -1.11 -4.54
N PHE A 79 -1.11 -1.96 -4.15
CA PHE A 79 -1.36 -3.24 -4.80
C PHE A 79 -2.83 -3.64 -4.86
N ILE A 80 -3.16 -4.40 -5.90
CA ILE A 80 -4.34 -5.25 -5.95
C ILE A 80 -3.87 -6.69 -6.13
N VAL A 81 -4.45 -7.63 -5.37
CA VAL A 81 -4.06 -9.03 -5.38
C VAL A 81 -5.30 -9.91 -5.39
N LYS A 82 -5.33 -10.85 -6.31
CA LYS A 82 -6.35 -11.90 -6.39
C LYS A 82 -5.74 -13.22 -5.94
N THR A 83 -6.26 -13.75 -4.85
CA THR A 83 -5.73 -14.96 -4.22
C THR A 83 -6.76 -16.08 -4.20
N LYS A 84 -6.28 -17.31 -4.29
CA LYS A 84 -7.09 -18.51 -4.08
C LYS A 84 -6.80 -19.07 -2.70
N ARG A 85 -7.84 -19.18 -1.88
CA ARG A 85 -7.76 -19.80 -0.55
C ARG A 85 -7.67 -21.33 -0.65
N ASP A 86 -7.31 -21.98 0.45
CA ASP A 86 -7.23 -23.44 0.54
C ASP A 86 -8.59 -24.13 0.31
N ASP A 87 -9.70 -23.46 0.65
CA ASP A 87 -11.08 -23.90 0.37
C ASP A 87 -11.53 -23.70 -1.09
N GLY A 88 -10.65 -23.16 -1.94
CA GLY A 88 -10.92 -22.86 -3.34
C GLY A 88 -11.60 -21.51 -3.62
N ILE A 89 -11.97 -20.76 -2.59
CA ILE A 89 -12.56 -19.43 -2.73
C ILE A 89 -11.52 -18.46 -3.24
N VAL A 90 -11.90 -17.65 -4.24
CA VAL A 90 -11.07 -16.59 -4.81
C VAL A 90 -11.44 -15.26 -4.16
N GLU A 91 -10.45 -14.57 -3.62
CA GLU A 91 -10.61 -13.25 -2.98
C GLU A 91 -9.77 -12.20 -3.70
N THR A 92 -10.30 -10.99 -3.82
CA THR A 92 -9.56 -9.80 -4.26
C THR A 92 -9.33 -8.88 -3.09
N THR A 93 -8.09 -8.46 -2.89
CA THR A 93 -7.69 -7.56 -1.80
C THR A 93 -6.92 -6.38 -2.36
N ILE A 94 -7.30 -5.18 -1.97
CA ILE A 94 -6.51 -3.96 -2.16
C ILE A 94 -5.57 -3.82 -0.97
N ILE A 95 -4.30 -3.54 -1.25
CA ILE A 95 -3.24 -3.51 -0.25
C ILE A 95 -2.49 -2.19 -0.31
N GLU A 96 -2.33 -1.58 0.86
CA GLU A 96 -1.42 -0.46 1.12
C GLU A 96 -0.25 -0.95 1.96
N VAL A 97 0.96 -0.58 1.60
CA VAL A 97 2.17 -0.85 2.37
C VAL A 97 2.55 0.40 3.16
N LYS A 98 2.57 0.31 4.48
CA LYS A 98 2.80 1.47 5.33
C LYS A 98 3.56 1.09 6.60
N PRO A 99 4.54 1.90 7.04
CA PRO A 99 5.13 1.71 8.37
C PRO A 99 4.09 1.78 9.47
N LYS A 100 4.14 0.86 10.43
CA LYS A 100 3.20 0.79 11.57
C LYS A 100 3.05 2.11 12.31
N LYS A 101 4.17 2.85 12.46
CA LYS A 101 4.17 4.18 13.06
C LYS A 101 3.24 5.16 12.34
N GLN A 102 3.07 5.03 11.03
CA GLN A 102 2.19 5.88 10.22
C GLN A 102 0.74 5.40 10.18
N CYS A 103 0.45 4.25 10.76
CA CYS A 103 -0.91 3.70 10.91
C CYS A 103 -1.62 4.20 12.18
N GLN A 104 -1.03 5.15 12.88
CA GLN A 104 -1.56 5.75 14.11
C GLN A 104 -1.52 7.28 14.01
N PRO A 105 -2.41 7.99 14.72
CA PRO A 105 -2.34 9.44 14.80
C PRO A 105 -0.97 9.90 15.31
N PRO A 106 -0.45 11.04 14.83
CA PRO A 106 0.80 11.59 15.33
C PRO A 106 0.67 11.95 16.80
N LYS A 107 1.74 11.70 17.58
CA LYS A 107 1.79 12.08 18.99
C LYS A 107 1.84 13.61 19.12
N ILE A 108 1.02 14.17 20.02
CA ILE A 108 0.99 15.61 20.29
C ILE A 108 2.26 16.01 21.05
N PRO A 109 3.13 16.87 20.50
CA PRO A 109 4.33 17.33 21.17
C PRO A 109 4.00 18.45 22.18
N LYS A 110 4.93 18.74 23.10
CA LYS A 110 4.81 19.89 24.04
C LYS A 110 4.71 21.23 23.30
N ARG A 111 5.37 21.37 22.16
CA ARG A 111 5.30 22.54 21.28
C ARG A 111 4.81 22.14 19.91
N ARG A 112 3.87 22.92 19.35
CA ARG A 112 3.45 22.77 17.96
C ARG A 112 4.59 23.17 17.02
N THR A 113 5.16 22.21 16.30
CA THR A 113 6.21 22.42 15.31
C THR A 113 5.64 22.29 13.90
N ARG A 114 6.33 22.87 12.92
CA ARG A 114 5.99 22.68 11.50
C ARG A 114 5.98 21.20 11.10
N ARG A 115 6.92 20.43 11.67
CA ARG A 115 6.97 18.97 11.49
C ARG A 115 5.69 18.29 11.96
N PHE A 116 5.24 18.62 13.17
CA PHE A 116 3.99 18.07 13.72
C PHE A 116 2.77 18.42 12.85
N LEU A 117 2.67 19.67 12.38
CA LEU A 117 1.58 20.10 11.51
C LEU A 117 1.58 19.31 10.18
N ASN A 118 2.75 19.04 9.62
CA ASN A 118 2.89 18.22 8.41
C ASN A 118 2.50 16.75 8.66
N GLU A 119 2.85 16.20 9.81
CA GLU A 119 2.43 14.83 10.22
C GLU A 119 0.91 14.74 10.39
N VAL A 120 0.27 15.75 10.98
CA VAL A 120 -1.19 15.82 11.10
C VAL A 120 -1.88 15.88 9.73
N LYS A 121 -1.38 16.71 8.82
CA LYS A 121 -1.90 16.77 7.43
C LYS A 121 -1.77 15.42 6.73
N ARG A 122 -0.60 14.79 6.83
CA ARG A 122 -0.35 13.46 6.24
C ARG A 122 -1.28 12.40 6.82
N TRP A 123 -1.46 12.39 8.13
CA TRP A 123 -2.41 11.51 8.81
C TRP A 123 -3.84 11.70 8.29
N GLY A 124 -4.30 12.95 8.16
CA GLY A 124 -5.63 13.27 7.62
C GLY A 124 -5.82 12.78 6.18
N VAL A 125 -4.82 12.99 5.32
CA VAL A 125 -4.84 12.52 3.92
C VAL A 125 -4.85 11.00 3.86
N ASN A 126 -3.99 10.32 4.62
CA ASN A 126 -3.93 8.85 4.65
C ASN A 126 -5.24 8.26 5.15
N SER A 127 -5.82 8.82 6.23
CA SER A 127 -7.10 8.36 6.77
C SER A 127 -8.23 8.48 5.75
N ALA A 128 -8.29 9.60 5.02
CA ALA A 128 -9.28 9.81 3.95
C ALA A 128 -9.10 8.82 2.79
N LYS A 129 -7.86 8.55 2.39
CA LYS A 129 -7.54 7.53 1.37
C LYS A 129 -7.98 6.14 1.79
N TRP A 130 -7.69 5.74 3.03
CA TRP A 130 -8.01 4.40 3.54
C TRP A 130 -9.51 4.20 3.71
N GLU A 131 -10.22 5.21 4.19
CA GLU A 131 -11.70 5.19 4.25
C GLU A 131 -12.30 5.02 2.84
N ALA A 132 -11.80 5.76 1.85
CA ALA A 132 -12.23 5.61 0.47
C ALA A 132 -11.91 4.22 -0.10
N ALA A 133 -10.75 3.65 0.24
CA ALA A 133 -10.36 2.31 -0.18
C ALA A 133 -11.24 1.22 0.44
N GLU A 134 -11.62 1.34 1.72
CA GLU A 134 -12.56 0.43 2.38
C GLU A 134 -13.93 0.45 1.68
N LYS A 135 -14.51 1.63 1.48
CA LYS A 135 -15.79 1.77 0.78
C LYS A 135 -15.75 1.24 -0.66
N TYR A 136 -14.66 1.55 -1.36
CA TYR A 136 -14.45 1.06 -2.73
C TYR A 136 -14.38 -0.47 -2.79
N SER A 137 -13.72 -1.08 -1.82
CA SER A 137 -13.59 -2.54 -1.70
C SER A 137 -14.92 -3.19 -1.32
N GLU A 138 -15.63 -2.67 -0.33
CA GLU A 138 -16.94 -3.16 0.11
C GLU A 138 -17.95 -3.22 -1.03
N LEU A 139 -18.04 -2.15 -1.84
CA LEU A 139 -18.95 -2.09 -3.00
C LEU A 139 -18.68 -3.17 -4.06
N ARG A 140 -17.47 -3.76 -4.06
CA ARG A 140 -17.03 -4.80 -5.01
C ARG A 140 -16.96 -6.19 -4.39
N GLY A 141 -17.26 -6.33 -3.12
CA GLY A 141 -17.06 -7.57 -2.38
C GLY A 141 -15.58 -7.91 -2.19
N TRP A 142 -14.70 -6.90 -2.20
CA TRP A 142 -13.27 -7.02 -2.00
C TRP A 142 -12.88 -6.69 -0.56
N LYS A 143 -11.61 -6.92 -0.22
CA LYS A 143 -11.02 -6.55 1.06
C LYS A 143 -10.02 -5.40 0.88
N PHE A 144 -9.85 -4.59 1.90
CA PHE A 144 -8.76 -3.63 2.02
C PHE A 144 -7.89 -3.99 3.22
N LYS A 145 -6.57 -4.00 3.04
CA LYS A 145 -5.60 -4.28 4.10
C LYS A 145 -4.41 -3.35 4.03
N ILE A 146 -3.91 -2.96 5.21
CA ILE A 146 -2.63 -2.26 5.35
C ILE A 146 -1.60 -3.27 5.84
N LEU A 147 -0.52 -3.44 5.08
CA LEU A 147 0.62 -4.27 5.47
C LEU A 147 1.73 -3.42 6.05
N THR A 148 2.20 -3.82 7.21
CA THR A 148 3.27 -3.15 7.93
C THR A 148 4.53 -4.03 7.98
N GLU A 149 5.60 -3.51 8.59
CA GLU A 149 6.83 -4.26 8.84
C GLU A 149 6.59 -5.57 9.59
N ASP A 150 5.55 -5.66 10.42
CA ASP A 150 5.23 -6.87 11.19
C ASP A 150 4.95 -8.08 10.28
N VAL A 151 4.39 -7.82 9.10
CA VAL A 151 4.09 -8.85 8.09
C VAL A 151 5.19 -8.99 7.06
N LEU A 152 5.77 -7.87 6.62
CA LEU A 152 6.74 -7.84 5.51
C LEU A 152 8.16 -8.19 5.95
N LEU A 153 8.48 -7.99 7.22
CA LEU A 153 9.79 -8.20 7.83
C LEU A 153 9.66 -8.99 9.14
N PRO A 154 9.13 -10.22 9.09
CA PRO A 154 8.98 -11.04 10.29
C PRO A 154 10.32 -11.44 10.91
#